data_1f3924d91427a8c734413f15cb541dc1
#
_entry.id   1f3924d91427a8c734413f15cb541dc1
#
_cell.length_a   1.000
_cell.length_b   1.000
_cell.length_c   1.000
_cell.angle_alpha   90.00
_cell.angle_beta   90.00
_cell.angle_gamma   90.00
#
_symmetry.space_group_name_H-M   'P 1'
#
loop_
_entity.id
_entity.type
_entity.pdbx_description
1 polymer ?
#
loop_
_entity_poly.entity_id
_entity_poly.type
_entity_poly.pdbx_seq_one_letter_code
_entity_poly.pdbx_strand_id
1 'polypeptide(L)'
;MNTASRSQFDIFLSLITVFSIVFLDQLTKKVFSNILSVGETLPILPNVLHMTLVHNTGIAFGLFKDQGIVFIIIPVITLILLIYNIYYYHQNNESLSSLYIVTFSMISGGAIGNLIDRLFYGYVIDFIDIRFWPVFNIADSAITIGALILMVKCLQYVRQK
;
A
#
# COMPACT_ATOMS: atom_id res chain seq x y z
N MET A 1 5.69 6.84 -29.39
CA MET A 1 4.75 7.70 -28.66
C MET A 1 5.40 9.06 -28.49
N ASN A 2 4.68 10.15 -28.74
CA ASN A 2 5.20 11.47 -28.40
C ASN A 2 5.18 11.67 -26.88
N THR A 3 5.93 12.63 -26.36
CA THR A 3 6.08 12.88 -24.92
C THR A 3 4.74 13.13 -24.21
N ALA A 4 3.82 13.84 -24.85
CA ALA A 4 2.49 14.11 -24.29
C ALA A 4 1.62 12.83 -24.18
N SER A 5 1.63 11.97 -25.20
CA SER A 5 0.89 10.69 -25.17
C SER A 5 1.43 9.74 -24.10
N ARG A 6 2.74 9.75 -23.86
CA ARG A 6 3.38 8.95 -22.83
C ARG A 6 3.00 9.45 -21.42
N SER A 7 3.03 10.75 -21.20
CA SER A 7 2.62 11.35 -19.93
C SER A 7 1.15 11.01 -19.57
N GLN A 8 0.24 11.05 -20.55
CA GLN A 8 -1.16 10.66 -20.34
C GLN A 8 -1.29 9.18 -19.97
N PHE A 9 -0.54 8.30 -20.64
CA PHE A 9 -0.51 6.88 -20.32
C PHE A 9 0.03 6.62 -18.91
N ASP A 10 1.09 7.31 -18.51
CA ASP A 10 1.71 7.17 -17.20
C ASP A 10 0.76 7.62 -16.06
N ILE A 11 0.04 8.72 -16.28
CA ILE A 11 -1.00 9.18 -15.35
C ILE A 11 -2.14 8.18 -15.27
N PHE A 12 -2.63 7.70 -16.40
CA PHE A 12 -3.69 6.68 -16.43
C PHE A 12 -3.27 5.40 -15.70
N LEU A 13 -2.05 4.91 -15.96
CA LEU A 13 -1.50 3.73 -15.31
C LEU A 13 -1.38 3.91 -13.79
N SER A 14 -0.95 5.08 -13.34
CA SER A 14 -0.88 5.43 -11.92
C SER A 14 -2.27 5.43 -11.29
N LEU A 15 -3.23 6.13 -11.89
CA LEU A 15 -4.58 6.24 -11.36
C LEU A 15 -5.29 4.89 -11.28
N ILE A 16 -5.20 4.06 -12.32
CA ILE A 16 -5.83 2.73 -12.32
C ILE A 16 -5.20 1.80 -11.28
N THR A 17 -3.87 1.87 -11.09
CA THR A 17 -3.18 1.06 -10.08
C THR A 17 -3.59 1.48 -8.67
N VAL A 18 -3.56 2.78 -8.36
CA VAL A 18 -3.99 3.31 -7.05
C VAL A 18 -5.44 2.94 -6.77
N PHE A 19 -6.34 3.21 -7.74
CA PHE A 19 -7.76 2.90 -7.60
C PHE A 19 -8.00 1.41 -7.34
N SER A 20 -7.36 0.54 -8.12
CA SER A 20 -7.53 -0.92 -7.96
C SER A 20 -7.10 -1.40 -6.58
N ILE A 21 -5.97 -0.90 -6.06
CA ILE A 21 -5.48 -1.31 -4.74
C ILE A 21 -6.40 -0.80 -3.64
N VAL A 22 -6.78 0.48 -3.68
CA VAL A 22 -7.70 1.06 -2.67
C VAL A 22 -9.05 0.34 -2.71
N PHE A 23 -9.57 0.09 -3.90
CA PHE A 23 -10.85 -0.61 -4.08
C PHE A 23 -10.80 -2.04 -3.51
N LEU A 24 -9.78 -2.82 -3.88
CA LEU A 24 -9.62 -4.20 -3.40
C LEU A 24 -9.39 -4.24 -1.88
N ASP A 25 -8.58 -3.34 -1.36
CA ASP A 25 -8.32 -3.23 0.07
C ASP A 25 -9.61 -2.94 0.85
N GLN A 26 -10.34 -1.89 0.49
CA GLN A 26 -11.56 -1.51 1.17
C GLN A 26 -12.69 -2.52 1.00
N LEU A 27 -12.79 -3.14 -0.20
CA LEU A 27 -13.77 -4.19 -0.45
C LEU A 27 -13.50 -5.41 0.43
N THR A 28 -12.26 -5.90 0.47
CA THR A 28 -11.91 -7.08 1.27
C THR A 28 -12.05 -6.82 2.77
N LYS A 29 -11.62 -5.66 3.26
CA LYS A 29 -11.84 -5.22 4.65
C LYS A 29 -13.32 -5.25 5.04
N LYS A 30 -14.18 -4.69 4.18
CA LYS A 30 -15.62 -4.69 4.40
C LYS A 30 -16.20 -6.11 4.40
N VAL A 31 -15.77 -6.97 3.47
CA VAL A 31 -16.21 -8.37 3.40
C VAL A 31 -15.87 -9.10 4.69
N PHE A 32 -14.60 -9.05 5.13
CA PHE A 32 -14.17 -9.77 6.33
C PHE A 32 -14.74 -9.18 7.62
N SER A 33 -14.93 -7.87 7.72
CA SER A 33 -15.63 -7.25 8.85
C SER A 33 -17.12 -7.63 8.96
N ASN A 34 -17.74 -8.06 7.85
CA ASN A 34 -19.13 -8.55 7.88
C ASN A 34 -19.23 -10.04 8.18
N ILE A 35 -18.18 -10.81 7.96
CA ILE A 35 -18.16 -12.28 8.13
C ILE A 35 -17.62 -12.67 9.50
N LEU A 36 -16.63 -11.94 10.02
CA LEU A 36 -15.90 -12.26 11.23
C LEU A 36 -16.14 -11.21 12.32
N SER A 37 -16.20 -11.67 13.56
CA SER A 37 -16.10 -10.83 14.75
C SER A 37 -14.62 -10.52 15.05
N VAL A 38 -14.34 -9.42 15.75
CA VAL A 38 -12.96 -9.05 16.11
C VAL A 38 -12.33 -10.14 16.97
N GLY A 39 -11.15 -10.61 16.55
CA GLY A 39 -10.44 -11.75 17.16
C GLY A 39 -10.88 -13.12 16.65
N GLU A 40 -11.93 -13.21 15.85
CA GLU A 40 -12.37 -14.46 15.25
C GLU A 40 -11.45 -14.88 14.10
N THR A 41 -11.21 -16.19 14.00
CA THR A 41 -10.31 -16.79 13.01
C THR A 41 -11.04 -17.84 12.20
N LEU A 42 -11.00 -17.70 10.87
CA LEU A 42 -11.47 -18.68 9.89
C LEU A 42 -10.27 -19.34 9.21
N PRO A 43 -10.01 -20.64 9.43
CA PRO A 43 -8.92 -21.33 8.74
C PRO A 43 -9.28 -21.58 7.28
N ILE A 44 -8.41 -21.12 6.35
CA ILE A 44 -8.51 -21.38 4.92
C ILE A 44 -7.61 -22.58 4.55
N LEU A 45 -6.35 -22.53 4.99
CA LEU A 45 -5.40 -23.64 4.90
C LEU A 45 -4.87 -23.91 6.32
N PRO A 46 -5.19 -25.04 6.94
CA PRO A 46 -4.76 -25.33 8.31
C PRO A 46 -3.27 -25.11 8.52
N ASN A 47 -2.90 -24.41 9.58
CA ASN A 47 -1.54 -24.07 9.99
C ASN A 47 -0.75 -23.17 9.02
N VAL A 48 -1.33 -22.70 7.89
CA VAL A 48 -0.63 -21.89 6.88
C VAL A 48 -1.31 -20.55 6.66
N LEU A 49 -2.61 -20.55 6.33
CA LEU A 49 -3.35 -19.35 5.99
C LEU A 49 -4.70 -19.35 6.70
N HIS A 50 -4.94 -18.31 7.46
CA HIS A 50 -6.20 -18.06 8.14
C HIS A 50 -6.69 -16.65 7.80
N MET A 51 -7.96 -16.40 8.00
CA MET A 51 -8.52 -15.05 8.01
C MET A 51 -8.89 -14.72 9.45
N THR A 52 -8.16 -13.79 10.06
CA THR A 52 -8.34 -13.38 11.47
C THR A 52 -8.64 -11.89 11.51
N LEU A 53 -9.83 -11.49 11.95
CA LEU A 53 -10.18 -10.07 12.00
C LEU A 53 -9.49 -9.37 13.16
N VAL A 54 -8.68 -8.36 12.86
CA VAL A 54 -7.95 -7.57 13.86
C VAL A 54 -8.18 -6.08 13.61
N HIS A 55 -8.46 -5.32 14.68
CA HIS A 55 -8.45 -3.87 14.69
C HIS A 55 -7.07 -3.38 15.16
N ASN A 56 -6.24 -2.94 14.22
CA ASN A 56 -4.86 -2.56 14.47
C ASN A 56 -4.73 -1.06 14.74
N THR A 57 -4.50 -0.68 15.99
CA THR A 57 -4.30 0.71 16.43
C THR A 57 -2.83 1.15 16.39
N GLY A 58 -1.92 0.29 15.96
CA GLY A 58 -0.48 0.54 15.90
C GLY A 58 0.15 0.24 14.54
N ILE A 59 1.49 0.16 14.51
CA ILE A 59 2.25 -0.50 13.44
C ILE A 59 2.47 -1.97 13.81
N ALA A 60 2.94 -2.78 12.82
CA ALA A 60 3.38 -4.13 13.07
C ALA A 60 4.19 -4.24 14.40
N PHE A 61 3.91 -5.28 15.19
CA PHE A 61 4.52 -5.52 16.52
C PHE A 61 4.11 -4.54 17.63
N GLY A 62 3.01 -3.77 17.49
CA GLY A 62 2.51 -2.86 18.53
C GLY A 62 3.39 -1.62 18.77
N LEU A 63 4.34 -1.34 17.86
CA LEU A 63 5.15 -0.13 17.92
C LEU A 63 4.24 1.10 17.71
N PHE A 64 4.47 2.15 18.51
CA PHE A 64 3.74 3.42 18.47
C PHE A 64 2.23 3.30 18.76
N LYS A 65 1.82 2.32 19.56
CA LYS A 65 0.45 2.23 20.05
C LYS A 65 0.03 3.59 20.62
N ASP A 66 -1.15 4.07 20.25
CA ASP A 66 -1.73 5.35 20.68
C ASP A 66 -1.07 6.63 20.10
N GLN A 67 -0.12 6.53 19.18
CA GLN A 67 0.46 7.68 18.45
C GLN A 67 -0.24 7.90 17.09
N GLY A 68 -1.55 8.02 17.08
CA GLY A 68 -2.38 8.09 15.87
C GLY A 68 -1.93 9.08 14.79
N ILE A 69 -1.34 10.24 15.21
CA ILE A 69 -0.87 11.27 14.28
C ILE A 69 0.28 10.79 13.36
N VAL A 70 1.19 9.97 13.86
CA VAL A 70 2.33 9.45 13.07
C VAL A 70 1.83 8.60 11.91
N PHE A 71 0.74 7.87 12.11
CA PHE A 71 0.13 7.01 11.10
C PHE A 71 -0.63 7.76 10.01
N ILE A 72 -0.93 9.02 10.24
CA ILE A 72 -1.47 9.93 9.24
C ILE A 72 -0.34 10.65 8.51
N ILE A 73 0.68 11.10 9.22
CA ILE A 73 1.79 11.87 8.66
C ILE A 73 2.60 11.06 7.65
N ILE A 74 2.97 9.81 7.98
CA ILE A 74 3.81 8.97 7.10
C ILE A 74 3.14 8.73 5.71
N PRO A 75 1.89 8.26 5.62
CA PRO A 75 1.19 8.15 4.33
C PRO A 75 1.10 9.47 3.57
N VAL A 76 0.80 10.58 4.26
CA VAL A 76 0.71 11.90 3.62
C VAL A 76 2.05 12.34 3.04
N ILE A 77 3.16 12.18 3.77
CA ILE A 77 4.51 12.46 3.26
C ILE A 77 4.81 11.59 2.04
N THR A 78 4.48 10.29 2.10
CA THR A 78 4.69 9.36 0.98
C THR A 78 3.95 9.82 -0.27
N LEU A 79 2.70 10.25 -0.13
CA LEU A 79 1.90 10.79 -1.24
C LEU A 79 2.50 12.09 -1.81
N ILE A 80 2.94 13.01 -0.95
CA ILE A 80 3.59 14.26 -1.38
C ILE A 80 4.88 13.94 -2.15
N LEU A 81 5.71 13.05 -1.66
CA LEU A 81 6.94 12.63 -2.33
C LEU A 81 6.65 11.97 -3.69
N LEU A 82 5.59 11.17 -3.80
CA LEU A 82 5.17 10.59 -5.07
C LEU A 82 4.77 11.68 -6.07
N ILE A 83 3.87 12.59 -5.68
CA ILE A 83 3.40 13.67 -6.55
C ILE A 83 4.59 14.54 -7.00
N TYR A 84 5.49 14.87 -6.06
CA TYR A 84 6.71 15.62 -6.37
C TYR A 84 7.59 14.89 -7.39
N ASN A 85 7.80 13.58 -7.23
CA ASN A 85 8.61 12.81 -8.18
C ASN A 85 7.98 12.81 -9.58
N ILE A 86 6.68 12.54 -9.69
CA ILE A 86 5.96 12.56 -10.98
C ILE A 86 6.11 13.94 -11.65
N TYR A 87 5.90 15.02 -10.88
CA TYR A 87 6.04 16.38 -11.36
C TYR A 87 7.47 16.69 -11.83
N TYR A 88 8.49 16.32 -11.04
CA TYR A 88 9.90 16.54 -11.34
C TYR A 88 10.32 15.88 -12.66
N TYR A 89 10.00 14.60 -12.84
CA TYR A 89 10.31 13.88 -14.06
C TYR A 89 9.57 14.45 -15.28
N HIS A 90 8.33 14.90 -15.09
CA HIS A 90 7.57 15.54 -16.15
C HIS A 90 8.20 16.87 -16.60
N GLN A 91 8.65 17.70 -15.66
CA GLN A 91 9.29 19.00 -15.97
C GLN A 91 10.64 18.85 -16.69
N ASN A 92 11.39 17.79 -16.38
CA ASN A 92 12.70 17.54 -17.00
C ASN A 92 12.62 16.77 -18.32
N ASN A 93 11.42 16.53 -18.87
CA ASN A 93 11.21 15.69 -20.05
C ASN A 93 11.82 14.27 -19.93
N GLU A 94 12.07 13.82 -18.72
CA GLU A 94 12.53 12.49 -18.43
C GLU A 94 11.33 11.54 -18.28
N SER A 95 11.44 10.33 -18.83
CA SER A 95 10.38 9.33 -18.69
C SER A 95 10.74 8.34 -17.60
N LEU A 96 9.92 8.26 -16.57
CA LEU A 96 9.95 7.13 -15.65
C LEU A 96 9.62 5.82 -16.40
N SER A 97 10.27 4.73 -16.04
CA SER A 97 9.81 3.44 -16.55
C SER A 97 8.44 3.10 -15.95
N SER A 98 7.59 2.43 -16.72
CA SER A 98 6.25 2.01 -16.24
C SER A 98 6.32 1.20 -14.94
N LEU A 99 7.42 0.48 -14.72
CA LEU A 99 7.65 -0.26 -13.48
C LEU A 99 7.76 0.68 -12.26
N TYR A 100 8.50 1.80 -12.37
CA TYR A 100 8.57 2.78 -11.27
C TYR A 100 7.22 3.41 -10.99
N ILE A 101 6.46 3.73 -12.04
CA ILE A 101 5.11 4.31 -11.90
C ILE A 101 4.19 3.34 -11.16
N VAL A 102 4.13 2.08 -11.59
CA VAL A 102 3.33 1.04 -10.93
C VAL A 102 3.78 0.86 -9.48
N THR A 103 5.08 0.80 -9.23
CA THR A 103 5.62 0.56 -7.89
C THR A 103 5.29 1.69 -6.92
N PHE A 104 5.48 2.95 -7.33
CA PHE A 104 5.07 4.10 -6.53
C PHE A 104 3.56 4.15 -6.32
N SER A 105 2.79 3.80 -7.35
CA SER A 105 1.33 3.73 -7.26
C SER A 105 0.85 2.63 -6.31
N MET A 106 1.54 1.49 -6.24
CA MET A 106 1.27 0.43 -5.26
C MET A 106 1.46 0.93 -3.84
N ILE A 107 2.59 1.57 -3.55
CA ILE A 107 2.87 2.13 -2.23
C ILE A 107 1.82 3.19 -1.85
N SER A 108 1.47 4.06 -2.79
CA SER A 108 0.49 5.13 -2.56
C SER A 108 -0.92 4.58 -2.37
N GLY A 109 -1.34 3.62 -3.19
CA GLY A 109 -2.65 2.98 -3.05
C GLY A 109 -2.79 2.29 -1.70
N GLY A 110 -1.77 1.55 -1.26
CA GLY A 110 -1.75 0.93 0.06
C GLY A 110 -1.75 1.98 1.19
N ALA A 111 -0.95 3.05 1.07
CA ALA A 111 -0.94 4.13 2.05
C ALA A 111 -2.31 4.81 2.16
N ILE A 112 -2.99 5.06 1.04
CA ILE A 112 -4.36 5.61 1.00
C ILE A 112 -5.35 4.63 1.65
N GLY A 113 -5.31 3.33 1.33
CA GLY A 113 -6.20 2.33 1.90
C GLY A 113 -6.15 2.32 3.43
N ASN A 114 -4.95 2.27 4.00
CA ASN A 114 -4.76 2.30 5.45
C ASN A 114 -5.03 3.69 6.07
N LEU A 115 -4.88 4.77 5.32
CA LEU A 115 -5.24 6.12 5.76
C LEU A 115 -6.76 6.29 5.87
N ILE A 116 -7.52 5.76 4.91
CA ILE A 116 -8.99 5.75 4.95
C ILE A 116 -9.47 5.11 6.25
N ASP A 117 -8.98 3.93 6.59
CA ASP A 117 -9.39 3.25 7.82
C ASP A 117 -9.11 4.10 9.07
N ARG A 118 -7.92 4.70 9.16
CA ARG A 118 -7.55 5.53 10.31
C ARG A 118 -8.39 6.79 10.44
N LEU A 119 -8.75 7.42 9.33
CA LEU A 119 -9.59 8.62 9.35
C LEU A 119 -11.04 8.31 9.71
N PHE A 120 -11.59 7.16 9.29
CA PHE A 120 -12.98 6.81 9.53
C PHE A 120 -13.21 5.99 10.79
N TYR A 121 -12.27 5.13 11.18
CA TYR A 121 -12.43 4.18 12.29
C TYR A 121 -11.44 4.39 13.44
N GLY A 122 -10.33 5.12 13.22
CA GLY A 122 -9.25 5.29 14.19
C GLY A 122 -8.30 4.10 14.31
N TYR A 123 -8.49 3.04 13.53
CA TYR A 123 -7.65 1.84 13.46
C TYR A 123 -7.59 1.32 12.02
N VAL A 124 -6.69 0.40 11.74
CA VAL A 124 -6.62 -0.33 10.46
C VAL A 124 -7.28 -1.69 10.64
N ILE A 125 -8.04 -2.11 9.62
CA ILE A 125 -8.65 -3.43 9.57
C ILE A 125 -7.66 -4.39 8.91
N ASP A 126 -7.16 -5.38 9.67
CA ASP A 126 -6.28 -6.43 9.20
C ASP A 126 -7.00 -7.77 9.25
N PHE A 127 -6.71 -8.67 8.28
CA PHE A 127 -7.44 -9.93 8.18
C PHE A 127 -6.64 -11.11 7.59
N ILE A 128 -5.48 -10.89 6.96
CA ILE A 128 -4.63 -11.96 6.41
C ILE A 128 -3.67 -12.44 7.50
N ASP A 129 -3.84 -13.68 7.94
CA ASP A 129 -3.06 -14.31 9.02
C ASP A 129 -2.30 -15.52 8.49
N ILE A 130 -0.99 -15.39 8.34
CA ILE A 130 -0.07 -16.46 7.92
C ILE A 130 0.65 -17.12 9.11
N ARG A 131 0.16 -16.92 10.33
CA ARG A 131 0.53 -17.54 11.61
C ARG A 131 1.90 -17.17 12.18
N PHE A 132 2.91 -16.93 11.38
CA PHE A 132 4.27 -16.56 11.81
C PHE A 132 4.58 -15.07 11.62
N TRP A 133 3.65 -14.30 11.07
CA TRP A 133 3.74 -12.86 10.82
C TRP A 133 2.53 -12.15 11.44
N PRO A 134 2.65 -10.88 11.85
CA PRO A 134 1.48 -10.11 12.26
C PRO A 134 0.39 -10.13 11.18
N VAL A 135 -0.88 -10.13 11.60
CA VAL A 135 -2.01 -10.05 10.66
C VAL A 135 -1.91 -8.76 9.87
N PHE A 136 -2.20 -8.82 8.57
CA PHE A 136 -2.06 -7.70 7.63
C PHE A 136 -3.22 -7.68 6.62
N ASN A 137 -3.20 -6.74 5.68
CA ASN A 137 -4.24 -6.53 4.68
C ASN A 137 -3.68 -6.37 3.26
N ILE A 138 -4.56 -6.05 2.28
CA ILE A 138 -4.17 -5.83 0.88
C ILE A 138 -3.29 -4.57 0.74
N ALA A 139 -3.59 -3.50 1.48
CA ALA A 139 -2.80 -2.27 1.47
C ALA A 139 -1.35 -2.52 1.92
N ASP A 140 -1.15 -3.29 3.00
CA ASP A 140 0.17 -3.64 3.50
C ASP A 140 0.94 -4.52 2.51
N SER A 141 0.25 -5.45 1.84
CA SER A 141 0.81 -6.26 0.77
C SER A 141 1.31 -5.39 -0.39
N ALA A 142 0.51 -4.41 -0.83
CA ALA A 142 0.87 -3.50 -1.90
C ALA A 142 2.08 -2.62 -1.53
N ILE A 143 2.11 -2.08 -0.30
CA ILE A 143 3.25 -1.31 0.22
C ILE A 143 4.52 -2.17 0.23
N THR A 144 4.42 -3.38 0.78
CA THR A 144 5.57 -4.28 0.93
C THR A 144 6.14 -4.71 -0.42
N ILE A 145 5.30 -5.17 -1.35
CA ILE A 145 5.72 -5.57 -2.70
C ILE A 145 6.33 -4.37 -3.44
N GLY A 146 5.68 -3.21 -3.38
CA GLY A 146 6.20 -1.97 -3.97
C GLY A 146 7.57 -1.59 -3.40
N ALA A 147 7.75 -1.60 -2.09
CA ALA A 147 9.03 -1.30 -1.45
C ALA A 147 10.13 -2.30 -1.85
N LEU A 148 9.81 -3.60 -1.92
CA LEU A 148 10.76 -4.62 -2.36
C LEU A 148 11.22 -4.43 -3.81
N ILE A 149 10.30 -4.09 -4.72
CA ILE A 149 10.65 -3.80 -6.12
C ILE A 149 11.57 -2.58 -6.20
N LEU A 150 11.27 -1.49 -5.47
CA LEU A 150 12.14 -0.30 -5.43
C LEU A 150 13.53 -0.65 -4.88
N MET A 151 13.60 -1.40 -3.80
CA MET A 151 14.86 -1.82 -3.21
C MET A 151 15.73 -2.60 -4.19
N VAL A 152 15.14 -3.59 -4.89
CA VAL A 152 15.85 -4.39 -5.91
C VAL A 152 16.37 -3.49 -7.03
N LYS A 153 15.55 -2.53 -7.51
CA LYS A 153 15.97 -1.59 -8.56
C LYS A 153 17.09 -0.67 -8.11
N CYS A 154 17.02 -0.17 -6.89
CA CYS A 154 18.10 0.65 -6.31
C CYS A 154 19.42 -0.11 -6.24
N LEU A 155 19.39 -1.37 -5.77
CA LEU A 155 20.58 -2.23 -5.70
C LEU A 155 21.16 -2.55 -7.09
N GLN A 156 20.31 -2.78 -8.11
CA GLN A 156 20.76 -2.97 -9.49
C GLN A 156 21.46 -1.73 -10.05
N TYR A 157 20.92 -0.54 -9.78
CA TYR A 157 21.50 0.72 -10.22
C TYR A 157 22.89 0.97 -9.59
N VAL A 158 23.07 0.70 -8.30
CA VAL A 158 24.36 0.84 -7.61
C VAL A 158 25.42 -0.12 -8.15
N ARG A 159 25.04 -1.32 -8.60
CA ARG A 159 25.97 -2.31 -9.16
C ARG A 159 26.44 -1.99 -10.59
N GLN A 160 25.74 -1.11 -11.30
CA GLN A 160 26.08 -0.74 -12.69
C GLN A 160 26.98 0.50 -12.79
N LYS A 161 27.24 1.15 -11.65
CA LYS A 161 28.21 2.24 -11.51
C LYS A 161 29.56 1.75 -11.00
#